data_6551071c6bfd3073fb39ff53700dfbce
#
_entry.id   6551071c6bfd3073fb39ff53700dfbce
#
_cell.length_a   1.000
_cell.length_b   1.000
_cell.length_c   1.000
_cell.angle_alpha   90.00
_cell.angle_beta   90.00
_cell.angle_gamma   90.00
#
_symmetry.space_group_name_H-M   'P 1'
#
loop_
_entity.id
_entity.type
_entity.pdbx_description
1 polymer ?
#
loop_
_entity_poly.entity_id
_entity_poly.type
_entity_poly.pdbx_seq_one_letter_code
_entity_poly.pdbx_strand_id
1 'polypeptide(L)'
;MTGTVSAAQSHRPQLVIFDLDGTLTDSADGIVSSFRHALGQIGAAVPDGDLTSRIVGPPMHHTFSTMGLGEHADAAIAAYRADYTTRGWAINSLFDGIEPLLADLRAAGVRLAVATSKAEPTA
;
A
#
# COMPACT_ATOMS: atom_id res chain seq x y z
N MET A 1 4.21 23.67 -2.31
CA MET A 1 4.72 24.24 -1.84
C MET A 1 5.41 24.79 -1.95
N THR A 2 5.39 24.94 -2.17
CA THR A 2 6.26 25.22 -2.07
C THR A 2 6.64 26.12 -1.43
N GLY A 3 6.26 26.27 -0.67
CA GLY A 3 6.73 27.37 0.00
C GLY A 3 8.13 27.63 -0.39
N THR A 4 8.33 28.76 -0.73
CA THR A 4 9.67 29.20 -1.00
C THR A 4 10.35 29.41 0.33
N VAL A 5 11.38 28.62 0.59
CA VAL A 5 12.16 28.71 1.80
C VAL A 5 13.44 29.44 1.48
N SER A 6 13.75 30.49 2.21
CA SER A 6 15.02 31.17 2.06
C SER A 6 16.18 30.27 2.51
N ALA A 7 17.40 30.58 2.10
CA ALA A 7 18.57 29.82 2.52
C ALA A 7 18.71 29.74 4.04
N ALA A 8 18.36 30.80 4.76
CA ALA A 8 18.41 30.82 6.22
C ALA A 8 17.34 29.94 6.87
N GLN A 9 16.25 29.66 6.13
CA GLN A 9 15.14 28.85 6.58
C GLN A 9 15.18 27.45 5.96
N SER A 10 16.19 27.18 5.15
CA SER A 10 16.34 25.92 4.46
C SER A 10 16.84 24.86 5.41
N HIS A 11 15.93 24.20 6.06
CA HIS A 11 16.25 23.13 6.98
C HIS A 11 16.03 21.80 6.29
N ARG A 12 17.03 20.91 6.44
CA ARG A 12 16.82 19.52 6.05
C ARG A 12 15.85 18.90 7.04
N PRO A 13 14.87 18.13 6.60
CA PRO A 13 14.07 17.35 7.52
C PRO A 13 14.99 16.37 8.28
N GLN A 14 14.73 16.20 9.55
CA GLN A 14 15.45 15.23 10.36
C GLN A 14 14.88 13.83 10.21
N LEU A 15 13.64 13.76 9.82
CA LEU A 15 12.87 12.53 9.64
C LEU A 15 11.94 12.70 8.47
N VAL A 16 11.90 11.70 7.59
CA VAL A 16 10.91 11.60 6.53
C VAL A 16 10.13 10.32 6.75
N ILE A 17 8.81 10.45 6.80
CA ILE A 17 7.89 9.33 6.96
C ILE A 17 7.20 9.11 5.63
N PHE A 18 7.32 7.88 5.10
CA PHE A 18 6.73 7.50 3.83
C PHE A 18 5.52 6.62 4.06
N ASP A 19 4.51 6.79 3.23
CA ASP A 19 3.50 5.75 3.03
C ASP A 19 4.12 4.60 2.22
N LEU A 20 3.53 3.43 2.30
CA LEU A 20 4.06 2.23 1.63
C LEU A 20 3.42 2.04 0.27
N ASP A 21 2.18 1.53 0.25
CA ASP A 21 1.50 1.17 -1.00
C ASP A 21 1.14 2.41 -1.82
N GLY A 22 1.59 2.44 -3.07
CA GLY A 22 1.35 3.57 -3.95
C GLY A 22 2.31 4.75 -3.74
N THR A 23 3.26 4.64 -2.81
CA THR A 23 4.28 5.66 -2.53
C THR A 23 5.68 5.11 -2.71
N LEU A 24 6.10 4.20 -1.86
CA LEU A 24 7.39 3.52 -2.01
C LEU A 24 7.28 2.35 -2.98
N THR A 25 6.20 1.62 -2.91
CA THR A 25 6.01 0.40 -3.67
C THR A 25 4.86 0.52 -4.65
N ASP A 26 5.09 0.00 -5.85
CA ASP A 26 4.06 -0.22 -6.86
C ASP A 26 3.47 -1.61 -6.64
N SER A 27 2.61 -1.70 -5.65
CA SER A 27 2.00 -2.94 -5.18
C SER A 27 0.57 -3.13 -5.70
N ALA A 28 0.07 -2.21 -6.51
CA ALA A 28 -1.32 -2.19 -6.94
C ALA A 28 -1.74 -3.50 -7.62
N ASP A 29 -0.95 -4.00 -8.54
CA ASP A 29 -1.30 -5.22 -9.28
C ASP A 29 -1.40 -6.43 -8.36
N GLY A 30 -0.49 -6.56 -7.40
CA GLY A 30 -0.53 -7.64 -6.42
C GLY A 30 -1.72 -7.55 -5.48
N ILE A 31 -2.02 -6.34 -5.00
CA ILE A 31 -3.18 -6.09 -4.14
C ILE A 31 -4.47 -6.41 -4.88
N VAL A 32 -4.63 -5.90 -6.10
CA VAL A 32 -5.82 -6.13 -6.92
C VAL A 32 -5.95 -7.62 -7.26
N SER A 33 -4.86 -8.28 -7.61
CA SER A 33 -4.86 -9.71 -7.91
C SER A 33 -5.34 -10.55 -6.72
N SER A 34 -4.82 -10.28 -5.53
CA SER A 34 -5.23 -10.99 -4.31
C SER A 34 -6.67 -10.66 -3.91
N PHE A 35 -7.10 -9.41 -4.14
CA PHE A 35 -8.48 -9.00 -3.92
C PHE A 35 -9.44 -9.81 -4.81
N ARG A 36 -9.15 -9.92 -6.10
CA ARG A 36 -9.97 -10.70 -7.03
C ARG A 36 -9.99 -12.17 -6.65
N HIS A 37 -8.83 -12.70 -6.25
CA HIS A 37 -8.73 -14.08 -5.79
C HIS A 37 -9.62 -14.33 -4.57
N ALA A 38 -9.57 -13.42 -3.60
CA ALA A 38 -10.37 -13.54 -2.37
C ALA A 38 -11.87 -13.55 -2.67
N LEU A 39 -12.34 -12.66 -3.54
CA LEU A 39 -13.76 -12.65 -3.94
C LEU A 39 -14.15 -13.93 -4.65
N GLY A 40 -13.29 -14.45 -5.51
CA GLY A 40 -13.53 -15.74 -6.18
C GLY A 40 -13.66 -16.89 -5.20
N GLN A 41 -12.88 -16.90 -4.13
CA GLN A 41 -12.91 -17.95 -3.12
C GLN A 41 -14.23 -18.01 -2.35
N ILE A 42 -14.85 -16.86 -2.13
CA ILE A 42 -16.15 -16.79 -1.44
C ILE A 42 -17.34 -16.75 -2.40
N GLY A 43 -17.10 -16.86 -3.70
CA GLY A 43 -18.15 -16.82 -4.71
C GLY A 43 -18.81 -15.47 -4.91
N ALA A 44 -18.14 -14.39 -4.51
CA ALA A 44 -18.67 -13.04 -4.68
C ALA A 44 -18.26 -12.44 -6.04
N ALA A 45 -19.13 -11.57 -6.56
CA ALA A 45 -18.83 -10.86 -7.80
C ALA A 45 -17.72 -9.81 -7.58
N VAL A 46 -16.83 -9.69 -8.55
CA VAL A 46 -15.82 -8.64 -8.56
C VAL A 46 -16.45 -7.36 -9.09
N PRO A 47 -16.33 -6.23 -8.37
CA PRO A 47 -16.87 -4.96 -8.86
C PRO A 47 -16.23 -4.55 -10.19
N ASP A 48 -17.03 -3.91 -11.04
CA ASP A 48 -16.53 -3.35 -12.30
C ASP A 48 -15.75 -2.06 -12.07
N GLY A 49 -14.97 -1.69 -13.07
CA GLY A 49 -14.22 -0.44 -13.10
C GLY A 49 -12.82 -0.54 -12.52
N ASP A 50 -12.23 0.61 -12.27
CA ASP A 50 -10.87 0.70 -11.73
C ASP A 50 -10.87 0.36 -10.24
N LEU A 51 -10.33 -0.79 -9.92
CA LEU A 51 -10.21 -1.24 -8.53
C LEU A 51 -9.03 -0.60 -7.81
N THR A 52 -8.00 -0.19 -8.53
CA THR A 52 -6.78 0.35 -7.92
C THR A 52 -7.08 1.53 -7.01
N SER A 53 -7.82 2.51 -7.52
CA SER A 53 -8.14 3.71 -6.76
C SER A 53 -9.06 3.44 -5.57
N ARG A 54 -9.78 2.32 -5.60
CA ARG A 54 -10.78 1.98 -4.57
C ARG A 54 -10.20 1.15 -3.44
N ILE A 55 -9.22 0.30 -3.73
CA ILE A 55 -8.75 -0.71 -2.77
C ILE A 55 -7.30 -0.56 -2.36
N VAL A 56 -6.48 0.19 -3.11
CA VAL A 56 -5.10 0.47 -2.72
C VAL A 56 -5.09 1.69 -1.81
N GLY A 57 -4.61 1.50 -0.59
CA GLY A 57 -4.55 2.54 0.44
C GLY A 57 -5.33 2.17 1.69
N PRO A 58 -6.67 2.04 1.64
CA PRO A 58 -7.44 1.63 2.83
C PRO A 58 -7.05 0.22 3.30
N PRO A 59 -7.19 -0.06 4.62
CA PRO A 59 -7.00 -1.42 5.11
C PRO A 59 -7.99 -2.37 4.44
N MET A 60 -7.51 -3.55 4.06
CA MET A 60 -8.36 -4.49 3.30
C MET A 60 -9.58 -4.95 4.09
N HIS A 61 -9.46 -5.11 5.40
CA HIS A 61 -10.62 -5.47 6.22
C HIS A 61 -11.72 -4.42 6.15
N HIS A 62 -11.34 -3.13 6.08
CA HIS A 62 -12.31 -2.05 5.90
C HIS A 62 -12.98 -2.14 4.54
N THR A 63 -12.20 -2.38 3.50
CA THR A 63 -12.73 -2.54 2.13
C THR A 63 -13.77 -3.65 2.07
N PHE A 64 -13.44 -4.83 2.58
CA PHE A 64 -14.38 -5.95 2.57
C PHE A 64 -15.60 -5.69 3.46
N SER A 65 -15.43 -5.01 4.59
CA SER A 65 -16.53 -4.69 5.49
C SER A 65 -17.55 -3.77 4.86
N THR A 66 -17.12 -2.89 3.94
CA THR A 66 -18.00 -1.92 3.28
C THR A 66 -18.61 -2.42 1.98
N MET A 67 -18.27 -3.63 1.54
CA MET A 67 -18.75 -4.18 0.27
C MET A 67 -20.11 -4.89 0.36
N GLY A 68 -20.70 -4.96 1.54
CA GLY A 68 -21.98 -5.65 1.70
C GLY A 68 -21.88 -7.17 1.65
N LEU A 69 -20.72 -7.73 2.01
CA LEU A 69 -20.48 -9.18 1.99
C LEU A 69 -21.10 -9.89 3.20
N GLY A 70 -21.53 -9.14 4.21
CA GLY A 70 -22.15 -9.70 5.39
C GLY A 70 -21.20 -10.64 6.15
N GLU A 71 -21.68 -11.83 6.44
CA GLU A 71 -20.90 -12.85 7.15
C GLU A 71 -19.70 -13.39 6.36
N HIS A 72 -19.64 -13.13 5.04
CA HIS A 72 -18.54 -13.59 4.20
C HIS A 72 -17.32 -12.67 4.24
N ALA A 73 -17.41 -11.50 4.89
CA ALA A 73 -16.31 -10.54 4.95
C ALA A 73 -15.07 -11.14 5.61
N ASP A 74 -15.23 -11.86 6.71
CA ASP A 74 -14.09 -12.48 7.41
C ASP A 74 -13.42 -13.55 6.55
N ALA A 75 -14.20 -14.35 5.83
CA ALA A 75 -13.65 -15.34 4.91
C ALA A 75 -12.90 -14.68 3.75
N ALA A 76 -13.39 -13.55 3.24
CA ALA A 76 -12.71 -12.79 2.20
C ALA A 76 -11.37 -12.24 2.70
N ILE A 77 -11.34 -11.70 3.91
CA ILE A 77 -10.09 -11.19 4.52
C ILE A 77 -9.07 -12.32 4.66
N ALA A 78 -9.49 -13.48 5.16
CA ALA A 78 -8.62 -14.63 5.33
C ALA A 78 -8.07 -15.11 3.98
N ALA A 79 -8.93 -15.20 2.97
CA ALA A 79 -8.53 -15.60 1.62
C ALA A 79 -7.56 -14.59 1.00
N TYR A 80 -7.81 -13.30 1.19
CA TYR A 80 -6.91 -12.25 0.71
C TYR A 80 -5.53 -12.37 1.34
N ARG A 81 -5.46 -12.50 2.65
CA ARG A 81 -4.20 -12.60 3.37
C ARG A 81 -3.41 -13.85 2.98
N ALA A 82 -4.10 -14.97 2.85
CA ALA A 82 -3.46 -16.22 2.43
C ALA A 82 -2.86 -16.08 1.02
N ASP A 83 -3.57 -15.49 0.10
CA ASP A 83 -3.07 -15.28 -1.26
C ASP A 83 -1.97 -14.23 -1.32
N TYR A 84 -2.16 -13.11 -0.64
CA TYR A 84 -1.20 -12.01 -0.67
C TYR A 84 0.14 -12.40 -0.06
N THR A 85 0.13 -13.13 1.05
CA THR A 85 1.37 -13.54 1.72
C THR A 85 2.12 -14.65 1.02
N THR A 86 1.48 -15.36 0.09
CA THR A 86 2.11 -16.45 -0.67
C THR A 86 2.39 -16.08 -2.13
N ARG A 87 1.55 -15.25 -2.75
CA ARG A 87 1.63 -14.94 -4.17
C ARG A 87 1.62 -13.43 -4.45
N GLY A 88 0.63 -12.72 -3.91
CA GLY A 88 0.39 -11.33 -4.29
C GLY A 88 1.53 -10.39 -3.96
N TRP A 89 2.22 -10.60 -2.86
CA TRP A 89 3.34 -9.76 -2.44
C TRP A 89 4.49 -9.77 -3.45
N ALA A 90 4.65 -10.87 -4.17
CA ALA A 90 5.71 -11.00 -5.16
C ALA A 90 5.42 -10.19 -6.44
N ILE A 91 4.16 -9.80 -6.64
CA ILE A 91 3.73 -8.93 -7.74
C ILE A 91 3.89 -7.49 -7.25
N ASN A 92 5.13 -7.08 -7.09
CA ASN A 92 5.46 -5.83 -6.43
C ASN A 92 6.82 -5.32 -6.88
N SER A 93 7.00 -4.01 -6.88
CA SER A 93 8.27 -3.38 -7.21
C SER A 93 8.34 -2.01 -6.53
N LEU A 94 9.54 -1.45 -6.45
CA LEU A 94 9.68 -0.05 -6.05
C LEU A 94 9.36 0.83 -7.27
N PHE A 95 8.78 1.99 -7.02
CA PHE A 95 8.66 2.99 -8.07
C PHE A 95 10.05 3.46 -8.52
N ASP A 96 10.17 3.86 -9.77
CA ASP A 96 11.41 4.40 -10.30
C ASP A 96 11.86 5.61 -9.48
N GLY A 97 13.13 5.67 -9.17
CA GLY A 97 13.71 6.77 -8.43
C GLY A 97 13.65 6.63 -6.90
N ILE A 98 12.94 5.64 -6.36
CA ILE A 98 12.81 5.46 -4.91
C ILE A 98 14.15 5.04 -4.29
N GLU A 99 14.84 4.05 -4.86
CA GLU A 99 16.14 3.64 -4.30
C GLU A 99 17.16 4.78 -4.24
N PRO A 100 17.39 5.54 -5.34
CA PRO A 100 18.29 6.69 -5.28
C PRO A 100 17.82 7.75 -4.28
N LEU A 101 16.52 8.02 -4.21
CA LEU A 101 15.97 8.98 -3.25
C LEU A 101 16.30 8.59 -1.81
N LEU A 102 16.04 7.34 -1.45
CA LEU A 102 16.30 6.86 -0.10
C LEU A 102 17.81 6.91 0.22
N ALA A 103 18.65 6.55 -0.73
CA ALA A 103 20.10 6.63 -0.57
C ALA A 103 20.56 8.06 -0.36
N ASP A 104 20.04 9.01 -1.13
CA ASP A 104 20.38 10.43 -1.02
C ASP A 104 19.93 11.00 0.33
N LEU A 105 18.73 10.65 0.79
CA LEU A 105 18.24 11.11 2.09
C LEU A 105 19.09 10.56 3.23
N ARG A 106 19.47 9.30 3.18
CA ARG A 106 20.35 8.71 4.19
C ARG A 106 21.73 9.35 4.18
N ALA A 107 22.28 9.60 3.00
CA ALA A 107 23.58 10.27 2.87
C ALA A 107 23.55 11.69 3.44
N ALA A 108 22.39 12.34 3.40
CA ALA A 108 22.16 13.65 3.98
C ALA A 108 21.89 13.62 5.49
N GLY A 109 21.92 12.45 6.11
CA GLY A 109 21.70 12.30 7.56
C GLY A 109 20.24 12.31 7.96
N VAL A 110 19.30 12.15 7.01
CA VAL A 110 17.87 12.11 7.28
C VAL A 110 17.48 10.71 7.74
N ARG A 111 16.72 10.63 8.83
CA ARG A 111 16.13 9.37 9.28
C ARG A 111 14.89 9.06 8.44
N LEU A 112 14.68 7.79 8.17
CA LEU A 112 13.58 7.33 7.34
C LEU A 112 12.69 6.40 8.14
N ALA A 113 11.38 6.51 7.90
CA ALA A 113 10.38 5.64 8.51
C ALA A 113 9.24 5.39 7.53
N VAL A 114 8.49 4.34 7.79
CA VAL A 114 7.28 4.01 7.01
C VAL A 114 6.08 4.04 7.94
N ALA A 115 5.02 4.71 7.51
CA ALA A 115 3.73 4.67 8.18
C ALA A 115 2.70 4.17 7.16
N THR A 116 2.05 3.06 7.46
CA THR A 116 1.14 2.41 6.54
C THR A 116 -0.11 1.91 7.25
N SER A 117 -1.24 1.93 6.54
CA SER A 117 -2.49 1.30 7.00
C SER A 117 -2.52 -0.19 6.74
N LYS A 118 -1.51 -0.71 6.01
CA LYS A 118 -1.41 -2.13 5.72
C LYS A 118 -1.11 -2.91 7.00
N ALA A 119 -1.75 -4.06 7.17
CA ALA A 119 -1.50 -4.92 8.32
C ALA A 119 -0.04 -5.39 8.34
N GLU A 120 0.57 -5.41 9.52
CA GLU A 120 1.99 -5.76 9.67
C GLU A 120 2.37 -7.08 8.98
N PRO A 121 1.59 -8.17 9.11
CA PRO A 121 1.97 -9.42 8.45
C PRO A 121 2.04 -9.34 6.93
N THR A 122 1.43 -8.33 6.31
CA THR A 122 1.43 -8.15 4.85
C THR A 122 2.29 -6.97 4.39
N ALA A 123 2.77 -6.19 5.31
CA ALA A 123 3.63 -5.05 5.00
C ALA A 123 5.08 -5.48 4.77
#